data_b9ff045264e090cc5e2a926cb3c1c949
#
_entry.id   b9ff045264e090cc5e2a926cb3c1c949
#
_cell.length_a   1.000
_cell.length_b   1.000
_cell.length_c   1.000
_cell.angle_alpha   90.00
_cell.angle_beta   90.00
_cell.angle_gamma   90.00
#
_symmetry.space_group_name_H-M   'P 1'
#
loop_
_entity.id
_entity.type
_entity.pdbx_description
1 polymer ?
#
loop_
_entity_poly.entity_id
_entity_poly.type
_entity_poly.pdbx_seq_one_letter_code
_entity_poly.pdbx_strand_id
1 'polypeptide(L)'
;MGAVARYLVAGLAMALVLALWRLDHISTRLDTATERVGVLEAANASRKATQKLLTQLDTDNTKVLTDAQAQNKALLARVGTGTQRLSVPARCPVVRASTGPGRVDDAETRAELDPAAGQRIVAIANDGDEAIIALNGLIDWVNTACLPRK
;
A
#
# COMPACT_ATOMS: atom_id res chain seq x y z
N MET A 1 -24.48 8.71 -81.13
CA MET A 1 -23.76 9.12 -79.94
C MET A 1 -22.28 8.88 -80.18
N GLY A 2 -21.51 9.96 -80.28
CA GLY A 2 -20.13 9.91 -80.71
C GLY A 2 -19.19 9.20 -79.72
N ALA A 3 -18.08 8.63 -80.19
CA ALA A 3 -17.05 7.96 -79.36
C ALA A 3 -16.60 8.83 -78.17
N VAL A 4 -16.58 10.15 -78.34
CA VAL A 4 -16.23 11.13 -77.30
C VAL A 4 -17.18 11.05 -76.08
N ALA A 5 -18.49 10.91 -76.29
CA ALA A 5 -19.45 10.77 -75.19
C ALA A 5 -19.25 9.51 -74.34
N ARG A 6 -18.84 8.38 -74.99
CA ARG A 6 -18.53 7.13 -74.28
C ARG A 6 -17.30 7.25 -73.41
N TYR A 7 -16.26 7.95 -73.86
CA TYR A 7 -15.04 8.18 -73.06
C TYR A 7 -15.29 9.13 -71.88
N LEU A 8 -16.14 10.14 -72.05
CA LEU A 8 -16.52 11.03 -70.97
C LEU A 8 -17.31 10.31 -69.86
N VAL A 9 -18.28 9.47 -70.26
CA VAL A 9 -19.03 8.67 -69.28
C VAL A 9 -18.13 7.65 -68.56
N ALA A 10 -17.23 7.00 -69.29
CA ALA A 10 -16.29 6.04 -68.66
C ALA A 10 -15.33 6.75 -67.72
N GLY A 11 -14.82 7.94 -68.06
CA GLY A 11 -13.96 8.75 -67.20
C GLY A 11 -14.67 9.20 -65.90
N LEU A 12 -15.94 9.61 -66.04
CA LEU A 12 -16.74 10.05 -64.90
C LEU A 12 -17.10 8.86 -63.98
N ALA A 13 -17.39 7.71 -64.52
CA ALA A 13 -17.60 6.46 -63.76
C ALA A 13 -16.34 6.04 -62.99
N MET A 14 -15.17 6.13 -63.61
CA MET A 14 -13.89 5.81 -62.96
C MET A 14 -13.60 6.79 -61.80
N ALA A 15 -13.84 8.11 -62.01
CA ALA A 15 -13.67 9.09 -60.98
C ALA A 15 -14.61 8.89 -59.77
N LEU A 16 -15.87 8.50 -60.02
CA LEU A 16 -16.81 8.13 -58.96
C LEU A 16 -16.35 6.90 -58.18
N VAL A 17 -15.89 5.86 -58.82
CA VAL A 17 -15.37 4.63 -58.14
C VAL A 17 -14.17 5.02 -57.26
N LEU A 18 -13.24 5.81 -57.77
CA LEU A 18 -12.08 6.26 -57.00
C LEU A 18 -12.46 7.15 -55.78
N ALA A 19 -13.48 8.02 -55.97
CA ALA A 19 -13.98 8.83 -54.88
C ALA A 19 -14.65 8.01 -53.78
N LEU A 20 -15.47 7.02 -54.15
CA LEU A 20 -16.10 6.09 -53.21
C LEU A 20 -15.06 5.27 -52.46
N TRP A 21 -14.06 4.73 -53.16
CA TRP A 21 -12.97 3.96 -52.56
C TRP A 21 -12.16 4.86 -51.59
N ARG A 22 -11.90 6.11 -51.91
CA ARG A 22 -11.22 7.07 -51.01
C ARG A 22 -12.04 7.35 -49.76
N LEU A 23 -13.36 7.53 -49.90
CA LEU A 23 -14.25 7.76 -48.75
C LEU A 23 -14.29 6.55 -47.83
N ASP A 24 -14.40 5.35 -48.37
CA ASP A 24 -14.38 4.12 -47.59
C ASP A 24 -13.03 3.94 -46.84
N HIS A 25 -11.90 4.23 -47.48
CA HIS A 25 -10.60 4.14 -46.88
C HIS A 25 -10.37 5.20 -45.76
N ILE A 26 -10.98 6.38 -45.89
CA ILE A 26 -10.89 7.41 -44.83
C ILE A 26 -11.81 7.05 -43.68
N SER A 27 -13.01 6.54 -43.91
CA SER A 27 -13.92 6.12 -42.82
C SER A 27 -13.32 4.99 -41.97
N THR A 28 -12.72 3.97 -42.59
CA THR A 28 -12.05 2.88 -41.84
C THR A 28 -10.86 3.36 -41.01
N ARG A 29 -10.12 4.37 -41.47
CA ARG A 29 -9.04 4.97 -40.67
C ARG A 29 -9.58 5.78 -39.50
N LEU A 30 -10.69 6.50 -39.68
CA LEU A 30 -11.34 7.25 -38.61
C LEU A 30 -11.88 6.31 -37.53
N ASP A 31 -12.54 5.22 -37.93
CA ASP A 31 -13.06 4.21 -37.00
C ASP A 31 -11.93 3.57 -36.17
N THR A 32 -10.83 3.21 -36.84
CA THR A 32 -9.65 2.66 -36.13
C THR A 32 -9.02 3.69 -35.19
N ALA A 33 -8.98 4.97 -35.58
CA ALA A 33 -8.43 6.02 -34.74
C ALA A 33 -9.31 6.29 -33.52
N THR A 34 -10.63 6.34 -33.70
CA THR A 34 -11.59 6.54 -32.58
C THR A 34 -11.58 5.35 -31.61
N GLU A 35 -11.49 4.12 -32.10
CA GLU A 35 -11.33 2.94 -31.27
C GLU A 35 -10.05 2.99 -30.43
N ARG A 36 -8.90 3.35 -31.04
CA ARG A 36 -7.64 3.53 -30.30
C ARG A 36 -7.72 4.63 -29.25
N VAL A 37 -8.37 5.74 -29.54
CA VAL A 37 -8.61 6.82 -28.56
C VAL A 37 -9.43 6.28 -27.39
N GLY A 38 -10.52 5.56 -27.63
CA GLY A 38 -11.34 4.96 -26.58
C GLY A 38 -10.55 3.99 -25.69
N VAL A 39 -9.72 3.12 -26.30
CA VAL A 39 -8.85 2.22 -25.53
C VAL A 39 -7.82 2.99 -24.69
N LEU A 40 -7.22 4.02 -25.25
CA LEU A 40 -6.24 4.84 -24.52
C LEU A 40 -6.88 5.64 -23.39
N GLU A 41 -8.08 6.17 -23.60
CA GLU A 41 -8.84 6.88 -22.57
C GLU A 41 -9.21 5.93 -21.42
N ALA A 42 -9.71 4.73 -21.74
CA ALA A 42 -10.02 3.71 -20.75
C ALA A 42 -8.76 3.28 -19.96
N ALA A 43 -7.63 3.08 -20.64
CA ALA A 43 -6.36 2.77 -20.01
C ALA A 43 -5.86 3.92 -19.11
N ASN A 44 -5.99 5.17 -19.54
CA ASN A 44 -5.64 6.33 -18.74
C ASN A 44 -6.54 6.48 -17.51
N ALA A 45 -7.84 6.26 -17.65
CA ALA A 45 -8.78 6.27 -16.53
C ALA A 45 -8.43 5.21 -15.50
N SER A 46 -8.12 3.99 -15.95
CA SER A 46 -7.66 2.90 -15.08
C SER A 46 -6.36 3.23 -14.37
N ARG A 47 -5.36 3.77 -15.08
CA ARG A 47 -4.09 4.20 -14.46
C ARG A 47 -4.29 5.28 -13.41
N LYS A 48 -5.11 6.29 -13.69
CA LYS A 48 -5.44 7.36 -12.73
C LYS A 48 -6.14 6.82 -11.49
N ALA A 49 -7.06 5.87 -11.65
CA ALA A 49 -7.74 5.22 -10.53
C ALA A 49 -6.75 4.43 -9.66
N THR A 50 -5.85 3.67 -10.27
CA THR A 50 -4.80 2.93 -9.56
C THR A 50 -3.84 3.87 -8.84
N GLN A 51 -3.38 4.93 -9.50
CA GLN A 51 -2.50 5.94 -8.87
C GLN A 51 -3.16 6.58 -7.66
N LYS A 52 -4.43 6.98 -7.77
CA LYS A 52 -5.18 7.57 -6.66
C LYS A 52 -5.27 6.60 -5.47
N LEU A 53 -5.55 5.32 -5.75
CA LEU A 53 -5.64 4.29 -4.73
C LEU A 53 -4.28 4.05 -4.05
N LEU A 54 -3.19 3.98 -4.83
CA LEU A 54 -1.84 3.82 -4.28
C LEU A 54 -1.42 5.03 -3.43
N THR A 55 -1.72 6.25 -3.86
CA THR A 55 -1.45 7.46 -3.08
C THR A 55 -2.23 7.46 -1.76
N GLN A 56 -3.48 7.02 -1.78
CA GLN A 56 -4.28 6.90 -0.57
C GLN A 56 -3.69 5.86 0.38
N LEU A 57 -3.33 4.69 -0.13
CA LEU A 57 -2.71 3.61 0.65
C LEU A 57 -1.38 4.07 1.28
N ASP A 58 -0.54 4.77 0.51
CA ASP A 58 0.73 5.34 1.00
C ASP A 58 0.50 6.35 2.11
N THR A 59 -0.49 7.24 1.95
CA THR A 59 -0.86 8.23 2.97
C THR A 59 -1.35 7.55 4.25
N ASP A 60 -2.20 6.55 4.14
CA ASP A 60 -2.75 5.81 5.28
C ASP A 60 -1.64 5.04 6.02
N ASN A 61 -0.76 4.33 5.31
CA ASN A 61 0.36 3.61 5.89
C ASN A 61 1.37 4.56 6.57
N THR A 62 1.70 5.68 5.91
CA THR A 62 2.59 6.70 6.49
C THR A 62 2.01 7.27 7.78
N LYS A 63 0.70 7.52 7.81
CA LYS A 63 0.02 8.00 9.02
C LYS A 63 0.11 6.98 10.15
N VAL A 64 -0.22 5.71 9.89
CA VAL A 64 -0.14 4.63 10.90
C VAL A 64 1.28 4.54 11.47
N LEU A 65 2.30 4.55 10.61
CA LEU A 65 3.69 4.51 11.04
C LEU A 65 4.07 5.73 11.91
N THR A 66 3.69 6.93 11.47
CA THR A 66 4.00 8.17 12.19
C THR A 66 3.33 8.21 13.55
N ASP A 67 2.06 7.80 13.63
CA ASP A 67 1.30 7.73 14.89
C ASP A 67 1.91 6.70 15.85
N ALA A 68 2.31 5.51 15.34
CA ALA A 68 2.98 4.48 16.13
C ALA A 68 4.33 4.99 16.68
N GLN A 69 5.15 5.62 15.85
CA GLN A 69 6.44 6.18 16.27
C GLN A 69 6.27 7.29 17.33
N ALA A 70 5.23 8.12 17.21
CA ALA A 70 4.94 9.14 18.22
C ALA A 70 4.56 8.52 19.58
N GLN A 71 3.72 7.49 19.57
CA GLN A 71 3.35 6.74 20.78
C GLN A 71 4.54 6.02 21.38
N ASN A 72 5.40 5.40 20.59
CA ASN A 72 6.60 4.71 21.01
C ASN A 72 7.60 5.66 21.68
N LYS A 73 7.83 6.85 21.10
CA LYS A 73 8.65 7.91 21.71
C LYS A 73 8.08 8.36 23.06
N ALA A 74 6.77 8.55 23.13
CA ALA A 74 6.12 8.94 24.38
C ALA A 74 6.23 7.85 25.46
N LEU A 75 6.13 6.58 25.08
CA LEU A 75 6.32 5.45 25.99
C LEU A 75 7.76 5.36 26.49
N LEU A 76 8.74 5.44 25.59
CA LEU A 76 10.16 5.45 25.95
C LEU A 76 10.50 6.58 26.93
N ALA A 77 9.96 7.79 26.70
CA ALA A 77 10.16 8.92 27.59
C ALA A 77 9.57 8.65 29.00
N ARG A 78 8.35 8.08 29.09
CA ARG A 78 7.71 7.76 30.36
C ARG A 78 8.45 6.65 31.13
N VAL A 79 8.95 5.64 30.43
CA VAL A 79 9.77 4.59 31.04
C VAL A 79 11.11 5.16 31.52
N GLY A 80 11.77 6.00 30.72
CA GLY A 80 13.05 6.62 31.07
C GLY A 80 12.96 7.58 32.25
N THR A 81 11.86 8.31 32.40
CA THR A 81 11.62 9.19 33.57
C THR A 81 11.11 8.43 34.81
N GLY A 82 10.87 7.12 34.68
CA GLY A 82 10.32 6.30 35.77
C GLY A 82 8.84 6.56 36.07
N THR A 83 8.17 7.41 35.25
CA THR A 83 6.74 7.67 35.40
C THR A 83 5.91 6.41 35.06
N GLN A 84 6.41 5.58 34.16
CA GLN A 84 5.87 4.27 33.87
C GLN A 84 6.94 3.22 34.17
N ARG A 85 6.63 2.30 35.11
CA ARG A 85 7.54 1.23 35.52
C ARG A 85 7.14 -0.06 34.86
N LEU A 86 8.14 -0.80 34.40
CA LEU A 86 7.99 -2.16 33.88
C LEU A 86 8.29 -3.13 35.01
N SER A 87 7.41 -4.09 35.21
CA SER A 87 7.59 -5.16 36.19
C SER A 87 7.52 -6.53 35.52
N VAL A 88 8.36 -7.44 35.95
CA VAL A 88 8.38 -8.84 35.49
C VAL A 88 8.06 -9.78 36.64
N PRO A 89 7.33 -10.90 36.39
CA PRO A 89 7.19 -11.94 37.39
C PRO A 89 8.56 -12.46 37.75
N ALA A 90 8.91 -12.43 39.05
CA ALA A 90 10.17 -12.95 39.53
C ALA A 90 9.90 -13.99 40.63
N ARG A 91 10.63 -15.07 40.57
CA ARG A 91 10.68 -16.05 41.68
C ARG A 91 11.92 -15.78 42.50
N CYS A 92 11.73 -15.34 43.73
CA CYS A 92 12.84 -15.19 44.65
C CYS A 92 13.33 -16.60 45.08
N PRO A 93 14.65 -16.87 45.02
CA PRO A 93 15.20 -18.10 45.61
C PRO A 93 14.87 -18.07 47.11
N VAL A 94 14.41 -19.19 47.62
CA VAL A 94 14.12 -19.39 49.04
C VAL A 94 15.40 -19.15 49.85
N VAL A 95 15.51 -18.01 50.50
CA VAL A 95 16.58 -17.76 51.46
C VAL A 95 16.23 -18.59 52.70
N ARG A 96 16.98 -19.68 52.95
CA ARG A 96 16.88 -20.43 54.21
C ARG A 96 17.39 -19.53 55.32
N ALA A 97 16.48 -18.72 55.89
CA ALA A 97 16.78 -18.12 57.17
C ALA A 97 16.79 -19.23 58.21
N SER A 98 17.98 -19.55 58.71
CA SER A 98 18.13 -20.37 59.91
C SER A 98 17.61 -19.61 61.09
N THR A 99 16.56 -20.09 61.76
CA THR A 99 15.97 -19.62 63.02
C THR A 99 14.73 -18.74 62.85
N GLY A 100 13.58 -19.40 62.74
CA GLY A 100 12.25 -18.83 62.98
C GLY A 100 11.18 -19.39 62.04
N PRO A 101 9.92 -19.58 62.46
CA PRO A 101 8.86 -20.00 61.61
C PRO A 101 8.45 -18.87 60.64
N GLY A 102 9.29 -18.66 59.62
CA GLY A 102 8.99 -17.76 58.56
C GLY A 102 8.02 -18.43 57.60
N ARG A 103 6.81 -17.93 57.47
CA ARG A 103 5.90 -18.27 56.40
C ARG A 103 6.60 -17.99 55.07
N VAL A 104 6.82 -19.03 54.31
CA VAL A 104 7.20 -18.90 52.90
C VAL A 104 5.90 -18.56 52.17
N ASP A 105 5.69 -17.27 51.90
CA ASP A 105 4.62 -16.86 51.04
C ASP A 105 5.10 -17.10 49.60
N ASP A 106 4.52 -18.12 48.94
CA ASP A 106 4.72 -18.43 47.52
C ASP A 106 4.04 -17.39 46.60
N ALA A 107 3.82 -16.15 47.11
CA ALA A 107 3.29 -15.07 46.33
C ALA A 107 4.27 -14.72 45.21
N GLU A 108 3.78 -14.79 43.97
CA GLU A 108 4.51 -14.27 42.80
C GLU A 108 4.96 -12.84 43.08
N THR A 109 6.20 -12.67 43.37
CA THR A 109 6.80 -11.36 43.61
C THR A 109 7.09 -10.73 42.24
N ARG A 110 6.62 -9.53 42.01
CA ARG A 110 6.97 -8.74 40.79
C ARG A 110 8.24 -7.95 41.12
N ALA A 111 9.24 -8.13 40.28
CA ALA A 111 10.42 -7.29 40.32
C ALA A 111 10.27 -6.12 39.37
N GLU A 112 10.53 -4.92 39.85
CA GLU A 112 10.59 -3.73 39.01
C GLU A 112 11.91 -3.71 38.24
N LEU A 113 11.84 -3.40 36.95
CA LEU A 113 13.01 -3.26 36.09
C LEU A 113 13.63 -1.87 36.27
N ASP A 114 14.95 -1.83 36.22
CA ASP A 114 15.68 -0.58 36.07
C ASP A 114 15.20 0.18 34.82
N PRO A 115 14.99 1.51 34.90
CA PRO A 115 14.49 2.31 33.79
C PRO A 115 15.29 2.15 32.50
N ALA A 116 16.63 2.06 32.58
CA ALA A 116 17.47 1.89 31.40
C ALA A 116 17.31 0.49 30.78
N ALA A 117 17.12 -0.55 31.58
CA ALA A 117 16.79 -1.89 31.09
C ALA A 117 15.40 -1.93 30.46
N GLY A 118 14.43 -1.28 31.11
CA GLY A 118 13.07 -1.12 30.59
C GLY A 118 13.03 -0.43 29.23
N GLN A 119 13.78 0.67 29.07
CA GLN A 119 13.88 1.37 27.78
C GLN A 119 14.44 0.48 26.68
N ARG A 120 15.45 -0.34 26.94
CA ARG A 120 16.03 -1.27 25.93
C ARG A 120 15.02 -2.32 25.49
N ILE A 121 14.25 -2.87 26.42
CA ILE A 121 13.20 -3.85 26.10
C ILE A 121 12.11 -3.23 25.25
N VAL A 122 11.66 -2.03 25.62
CA VAL A 122 10.64 -1.30 24.83
C VAL A 122 11.18 -0.93 23.46
N ALA A 123 12.45 -0.53 23.34
CA ALA A 123 13.06 -0.22 22.03
C ALA A 123 13.05 -1.43 21.10
N ILE A 124 13.41 -2.61 21.58
CA ILE A 124 13.37 -3.84 20.78
C ILE A 124 11.95 -4.19 20.34
N ALA A 125 10.96 -4.02 21.22
CA ALA A 125 9.57 -4.24 20.88
C ALA A 125 9.08 -3.24 19.79
N ASN A 126 9.47 -1.98 19.93
CA ASN A 126 9.13 -0.93 18.96
C ASN A 126 9.74 -1.19 17.58
N ASP A 127 11.00 -1.64 17.52
CA ASP A 127 11.65 -2.03 16.25
C ASP A 127 10.89 -3.18 15.58
N GLY A 128 10.40 -4.15 16.38
CA GLY A 128 9.55 -5.23 15.90
C GLY A 128 8.21 -4.71 15.34
N ASP A 129 7.56 -3.83 16.04
CA ASP A 129 6.28 -3.23 15.60
C ASP A 129 6.44 -2.42 14.31
N GLU A 130 7.52 -1.64 14.16
CA GLU A 130 7.82 -0.92 12.92
C GLU A 130 8.01 -1.87 11.74
N ALA A 131 8.72 -2.99 11.94
CA ALA A 131 8.90 -4.01 10.91
C ALA A 131 7.55 -4.66 10.51
N ILE A 132 6.67 -4.93 11.47
CA ILE A 132 5.33 -5.48 11.23
C ILE A 132 4.47 -4.48 10.45
N ILE A 133 4.49 -3.20 10.81
CA ILE A 133 3.75 -2.14 10.09
C ILE A 133 4.25 -2.05 8.65
N ALA A 134 5.56 -2.04 8.43
CA ALA A 134 6.15 -1.99 7.09
C ALA A 134 5.76 -3.23 6.24
N LEU A 135 5.77 -4.42 6.85
CA LEU A 135 5.37 -5.65 6.18
C LEU A 135 3.89 -5.65 5.80
N ASN A 136 3.01 -5.20 6.69
CA ASN A 136 1.58 -5.08 6.41
C ASN A 136 1.33 -4.08 5.28
N GLY A 137 2.03 -2.94 5.28
CA GLY A 137 1.97 -1.97 4.19
C GLY A 137 2.39 -2.56 2.83
N LEU A 138 3.42 -3.40 2.81
CA LEU A 138 3.84 -4.12 1.60
C LEU A 138 2.79 -5.14 1.15
N ILE A 139 2.19 -5.88 2.08
CA ILE A 139 1.13 -6.84 1.78
C ILE A 139 -0.08 -6.12 1.17
N ASP A 140 -0.49 -5.00 1.74
CA ASP A 140 -1.60 -4.21 1.24
C ASP A 140 -1.30 -3.64 -0.14
N TRP A 141 -0.06 -3.21 -0.37
CA TRP A 141 0.39 -2.75 -1.69
C TRP A 141 0.31 -3.88 -2.73
N VAL A 142 0.82 -5.07 -2.42
CA VAL A 142 0.77 -6.24 -3.33
C VAL A 142 -0.67 -6.63 -3.63
N ASN A 143 -1.53 -6.70 -2.62
CA ASN A 143 -2.93 -7.04 -2.79
C ASN A 143 -3.70 -6.02 -3.64
N THR A 144 -3.30 -4.74 -3.55
CA THR A 144 -3.98 -3.64 -4.24
C THR A 144 -3.45 -3.44 -5.66
N ALA A 145 -2.13 -3.53 -5.84
CA ALA A 145 -1.46 -3.19 -7.11
C ALA A 145 -1.21 -4.40 -8.01
N CYS A 146 -0.95 -5.59 -7.44
CA CYS A 146 -0.48 -6.74 -8.18
C CYS A 146 -1.54 -7.83 -8.38
N LEU A 147 -2.52 -7.96 -7.48
CA LEU A 147 -3.55 -8.98 -7.61
C LEU A 147 -4.74 -8.45 -8.42
N PRO A 148 -5.19 -9.18 -9.45
CA PRO A 148 -6.37 -8.78 -10.23
C PRO A 148 -7.60 -8.79 -9.33
N ARG A 149 -8.33 -7.69 -9.29
CA ARG A 149 -9.66 -7.65 -8.66
C ARG A 149 -10.59 -8.60 -9.42
N LYS A 150 -11.08 -9.63 -8.73
CA LYS A 150 -12.15 -10.48 -9.24
C LYS A 150 -13.46 -9.72 -9.32
#